data_3667695e81907a28bc25570a409ff1c1
#
_entry.id   3667695e81907a28bc25570a409ff1c1
#
_cell.length_a   1.000
_cell.length_b   1.000
_cell.length_c   1.000
_cell.angle_alpha   90.00
_cell.angle_beta   90.00
_cell.angle_gamma   90.00
#
_symmetry.space_group_name_H-M   'P 1'
#
loop_
_entity.id
_entity.type
_entity.pdbx_description
1 polymer ?
#
loop_
_entity_poly.entity_id
_entity_poly.type
_entity_poly.pdbx_seq_one_letter_code
_entity_poly.pdbx_strand_id
1 'polypeptide(L)'
;DYSINWNSGRGYYNENDSLPYKPNSNGRPRAFSSIPALHQIAAYAEDNFTWNINKINHLRANVGLRFTSQQPFSNVSTTSLSPRVNLSFAATRWLDIRGGIGLNSKTPGLDYLYPDRKYDDRVAANYMPQNDIAAQLLAYHTQVYNVEYSKGLKNATTTKIELGLDLKLPGNRKLSFLAYRDKTPNGFGSATEYFTYKSNVYTDQSGLIITPGAATTINYESPARQDIVFMTTGRVGNTNTTVNKGIELDFDLGEIKPINTSILFSGAYSETKTWSTDMNSRSVASVYLPTSFSSYNTTPFKVVYPSGLDYNMYRRFINTLRLVTNIPSLRMVASFTAQAIWYDYSQSFVANTTPIGYITTDLAYHDITSDMQNGYLGINGKYYSSVPSDVSSVKISDMNIKSSDAVPTKNPITWNLSGRLTKELGNIGGFSLYVNNMMYYEPYLKSSTTTTLSQRNTNTFSYGVELYFNL
;
A
#
# COMPACT_ATOMS: atom_id res chain seq x y z
N ASP A 1 8.06 -26.59 -7.70
CA ASP A 1 6.92 -26.16 -6.86
C ASP A 1 5.69 -25.94 -7.72
N TYR A 2 4.55 -26.42 -7.28
CA TYR A 2 3.26 -26.12 -7.84
C TYR A 2 2.29 -25.75 -6.74
N SER A 3 1.60 -24.62 -6.91
CA SER A 3 0.52 -24.23 -6.02
C SER A 3 -0.73 -23.85 -6.80
N ILE A 4 -1.87 -24.07 -6.17
CA ILE A 4 -3.17 -23.71 -6.71
C ILE A 4 -3.92 -22.89 -5.64
N ASN A 5 -4.48 -21.77 -6.05
CA ASN A 5 -5.33 -20.93 -5.22
C ASN A 5 -6.68 -20.74 -5.89
N TRP A 6 -7.74 -21.01 -5.17
CA TRP A 6 -9.11 -20.81 -5.68
C TRP A 6 -10.01 -20.30 -4.56
N ASN A 7 -11.11 -19.69 -4.99
CA ASN A 7 -12.15 -19.30 -4.05
C ASN A 7 -13.02 -20.51 -3.73
N SER A 8 -13.02 -21.00 -2.49
CA SER A 8 -13.87 -22.09 -2.03
C SER A 8 -15.32 -21.69 -1.84
N GLY A 9 -15.59 -20.41 -1.62
CA GLY A 9 -16.92 -19.83 -1.54
C GLY A 9 -17.46 -19.42 -2.90
N ARG A 10 -18.78 -19.55 -3.09
CA ARG A 10 -19.44 -19.05 -4.31
C ARG A 10 -19.66 -17.55 -4.30
N GLY A 11 -19.30 -16.89 -3.17
CA GLY A 11 -19.63 -15.51 -2.88
C GLY A 11 -21.14 -15.34 -2.72
N TYR A 12 -21.62 -14.24 -2.13
CA TYR A 12 -23.02 -13.92 -2.01
C TYR A 12 -23.49 -12.90 -2.99
N TYR A 13 -24.70 -12.95 -3.30
CA TYR A 13 -25.24 -12.57 -4.47
C TYR A 13 -26.65 -12.17 -4.39
N ASN A 14 -26.85 -10.88 -4.39
CA ASN A 14 -28.05 -10.26 -4.82
C ASN A 14 -27.92 -10.10 -6.34
N GLU A 15 -28.66 -10.88 -7.11
CA GLU A 15 -28.66 -10.82 -8.56
C GLU A 15 -29.25 -9.49 -9.09
N ASN A 16 -29.88 -8.73 -8.21
CA ASN A 16 -30.48 -7.46 -8.57
C ASN A 16 -29.49 -6.30 -8.37
N ASP A 17 -28.71 -6.00 -9.41
CA ASP A 17 -27.78 -4.86 -9.47
C ASP A 17 -28.49 -3.51 -9.27
N SER A 18 -29.80 -3.43 -9.37
CA SER A 18 -30.58 -2.20 -9.22
C SER A 18 -30.77 -1.77 -7.75
N LEU A 19 -30.56 -2.68 -6.81
CA LEU A 19 -30.69 -2.36 -5.38
C LEU A 19 -29.34 -2.04 -4.78
N PRO A 20 -29.12 -0.86 -4.21
CA PRO A 20 -27.90 -0.56 -3.49
C PRO A 20 -27.78 -1.46 -2.26
N TYR A 21 -26.68 -2.19 -2.14
CA TYR A 21 -26.40 -2.98 -0.94
C TYR A 21 -26.24 -2.08 0.29
N LYS A 22 -25.60 -0.94 0.07
CA LYS A 22 -25.46 0.13 1.06
C LYS A 22 -25.38 1.45 0.29
N PRO A 23 -26.27 2.41 0.52
CA PRO A 23 -26.18 3.72 -0.12
C PRO A 23 -24.80 4.34 0.05
N ASN A 24 -24.26 4.94 -1.00
CA ASN A 24 -22.91 5.50 -1.05
C ASN A 24 -21.78 4.48 -0.85
N SER A 25 -22.05 3.19 -1.06
CA SER A 25 -21.04 2.14 -1.05
C SER A 25 -20.75 1.69 -2.48
N ASN A 26 -19.48 1.69 -2.87
CA ASN A 26 -19.03 1.15 -4.16
C ASN A 26 -19.00 -0.38 -4.16
N GLY A 27 -19.27 -1.02 -3.02
CA GLY A 27 -19.28 -2.47 -2.88
C GLY A 27 -20.66 -3.07 -3.11
N ARG A 28 -20.73 -4.10 -3.92
CA ARG A 28 -21.88 -5.00 -4.07
C ARG A 28 -21.41 -6.41 -3.82
N PRO A 29 -22.29 -7.30 -3.35
CA PRO A 29 -21.97 -8.72 -3.29
C PRO A 29 -21.55 -9.22 -4.67
N ARG A 30 -20.53 -10.08 -4.71
CA ARG A 30 -19.93 -10.58 -5.94
C ARG A 30 -19.94 -12.10 -5.99
N ALA A 31 -20.30 -12.66 -7.15
CA ALA A 31 -20.08 -14.07 -7.44
C ALA A 31 -18.59 -14.33 -7.76
N PHE A 32 -18.02 -15.37 -7.14
CA PHE A 32 -16.65 -15.80 -7.41
C PHE A 32 -16.56 -16.99 -8.38
N SER A 33 -17.71 -17.50 -8.83
CA SER A 33 -17.77 -18.66 -9.74
C SER A 33 -17.11 -18.42 -11.10
N SER A 34 -17.03 -17.15 -11.53
CA SER A 34 -16.38 -16.76 -12.79
C SER A 34 -14.87 -16.50 -12.64
N ILE A 35 -14.33 -16.54 -11.42
CA ILE A 35 -12.90 -16.34 -11.18
C ILE A 35 -12.23 -17.71 -11.23
N PRO A 36 -11.34 -17.97 -12.21
CA PRO A 36 -10.65 -19.24 -12.31
C PRO A 36 -9.67 -19.45 -11.17
N ALA A 37 -9.33 -20.71 -10.93
CA ALA A 37 -8.24 -21.04 -10.02
C ALA A 37 -6.92 -20.48 -10.53
N LEU A 38 -6.11 -19.95 -9.62
CA LEU A 38 -4.78 -19.48 -9.91
C LEU A 38 -3.78 -20.62 -9.74
N HIS A 39 -3.14 -21.01 -10.83
CA HIS A 39 -2.06 -22.00 -10.84
C HIS A 39 -0.72 -21.30 -10.92
N GLN A 40 0.16 -21.58 -9.97
CA GLN A 40 1.52 -21.08 -9.98
C GLN A 40 2.48 -22.26 -10.09
N ILE A 41 3.30 -22.22 -11.13
CA ILE A 41 4.34 -23.22 -11.41
C ILE A 41 5.69 -22.52 -11.21
N ALA A 42 6.58 -23.12 -10.43
CA ALA A 42 7.93 -22.63 -10.26
C ALA A 42 8.94 -23.78 -10.37
N ALA A 43 10.00 -23.55 -11.12
CA ALA A 43 11.18 -24.38 -11.18
C ALA A 43 12.40 -23.56 -10.72
N TYR A 44 13.32 -24.18 -10.01
CA TYR A 44 14.57 -23.52 -9.63
C TYR A 44 15.74 -24.49 -9.73
N ALA A 45 16.90 -23.95 -10.03
CA ALA A 45 18.17 -24.61 -9.97
C ALA A 45 19.13 -23.74 -9.17
N GLU A 46 19.94 -24.36 -8.33
CA GLU A 46 20.91 -23.68 -7.48
C GLU A 46 22.16 -24.55 -7.36
N ASP A 47 23.32 -23.92 -7.43
CA ASP A 47 24.60 -24.59 -7.24
C ASP A 47 25.48 -23.82 -6.26
N ASN A 48 26.29 -24.56 -5.52
CA ASN A 48 27.17 -24.06 -4.48
C ASN A 48 28.61 -24.41 -4.82
N PHE A 49 29.44 -23.41 -5.00
CA PHE A 49 30.86 -23.55 -5.29
C PHE A 49 31.68 -23.15 -4.06
N THR A 50 32.75 -23.90 -3.79
CA THR A 50 33.71 -23.56 -2.75
C THR A 50 35.11 -23.64 -3.31
N TRP A 51 35.82 -22.51 -3.29
CA TRP A 51 37.24 -22.44 -3.67
C TRP A 51 38.08 -22.23 -2.41
N ASN A 52 38.93 -23.21 -2.10
CA ASN A 52 39.89 -23.10 -1.02
C ASN A 52 41.17 -22.45 -1.56
N ILE A 53 41.42 -21.19 -1.21
CA ILE A 53 42.62 -20.45 -1.61
C ILE A 53 43.79 -20.90 -0.77
N ASN A 54 43.57 -21.07 0.54
CA ASN A 54 44.51 -21.64 1.47
C ASN A 54 43.74 -22.22 2.69
N LYS A 55 44.46 -22.61 3.75
CA LYS A 55 43.86 -23.24 4.98
C LYS A 55 42.87 -22.31 5.70
N ILE A 56 42.91 -21.02 5.48
CA ILE A 56 42.07 -20.01 6.15
C ILE A 56 41.10 -19.38 5.14
N ASN A 57 41.62 -18.94 4.00
CA ASN A 57 40.85 -18.20 3.03
C ASN A 57 40.12 -19.14 2.07
N HIS A 58 38.83 -19.01 2.02
CA HIS A 58 37.98 -19.71 1.08
C HIS A 58 36.85 -18.77 0.58
N LEU A 59 36.50 -18.92 -0.67
CA LEU A 59 35.38 -18.24 -1.31
C LEU A 59 34.27 -19.26 -1.53
N ARG A 60 33.09 -18.95 -1.04
CA ARG A 60 31.85 -19.70 -1.34
C ARG A 60 30.99 -18.83 -2.24
N ALA A 61 30.49 -19.41 -3.30
CA ALA A 61 29.52 -18.79 -4.20
C ALA A 61 28.27 -19.67 -4.28
N ASN A 62 27.13 -19.06 -4.13
CA ASN A 62 25.84 -19.68 -4.37
C ASN A 62 25.21 -18.96 -5.57
N VAL A 63 24.93 -19.70 -6.64
CA VAL A 63 24.32 -19.20 -7.86
C VAL A 63 22.99 -19.91 -8.09
N GLY A 64 21.93 -19.15 -8.20
CA GLY A 64 20.59 -19.70 -8.34
C GLY A 64 19.79 -19.03 -9.44
N LEU A 65 18.91 -19.80 -10.05
CA LEU A 65 17.97 -19.32 -11.06
C LEU A 65 16.59 -19.89 -10.75
N ARG A 66 15.60 -19.02 -10.63
CA ARG A 66 14.20 -19.42 -10.44
C ARG A 66 13.36 -18.94 -11.61
N PHE A 67 12.64 -19.85 -12.22
CA PHE A 67 11.55 -19.59 -13.15
C PHE A 67 10.21 -19.67 -12.43
N THR A 68 9.31 -18.73 -12.67
CA THR A 68 7.94 -18.77 -12.16
C THR A 68 6.98 -18.42 -13.28
N SER A 69 5.90 -19.18 -13.40
CA SER A 69 4.79 -18.91 -14.33
C SER A 69 3.47 -19.03 -13.59
N GLN A 70 2.56 -18.12 -13.89
CA GLN A 70 1.23 -18.05 -13.30
C GLN A 70 0.16 -18.21 -14.40
N GLN A 71 -0.81 -19.08 -14.20
CA GLN A 71 -1.85 -19.43 -15.17
C GLN A 71 -3.24 -19.37 -14.52
N PRO A 72 -4.32 -19.12 -15.25
CA PRO A 72 -4.47 -19.02 -16.70
C PRO A 72 -4.53 -17.57 -17.18
N PHE A 73 -3.44 -17.00 -17.65
CA PHE A 73 -3.43 -15.61 -18.12
C PHE A 73 -2.76 -15.53 -19.50
N SER A 74 -3.58 -15.32 -20.52
CA SER A 74 -3.11 -15.25 -21.90
C SER A 74 -2.59 -13.86 -22.31
N ASN A 75 -3.01 -12.80 -21.62
CA ASN A 75 -2.78 -11.42 -22.05
C ASN A 75 -1.93 -10.60 -21.06
N VAL A 76 -1.40 -11.23 -20.01
CA VAL A 76 -0.57 -10.61 -18.98
C VAL A 76 0.72 -11.39 -18.86
N SER A 77 1.86 -10.70 -18.85
CA SER A 77 3.15 -11.34 -18.65
C SER A 77 3.32 -11.76 -17.19
N THR A 78 2.93 -12.97 -16.86
CA THR A 78 3.01 -13.56 -15.52
C THR A 78 4.18 -14.54 -15.35
N THR A 79 5.05 -14.63 -16.34
CA THR A 79 6.30 -15.39 -16.26
C THR A 79 7.42 -14.50 -15.75
N SER A 80 8.32 -15.05 -14.97
CA SER A 80 9.50 -14.36 -14.50
C SER A 80 10.69 -15.29 -14.36
N LEU A 81 11.88 -14.70 -14.57
CA LEU A 81 13.16 -15.32 -14.34
C LEU A 81 13.87 -14.50 -13.24
N SER A 82 14.28 -15.17 -12.17
CA SER A 82 14.84 -14.55 -10.98
C SER A 82 16.22 -15.13 -10.69
N PRO A 83 17.27 -14.61 -11.32
CA PRO A 83 18.66 -14.98 -11.03
C PRO A 83 19.08 -14.40 -9.68
N ARG A 84 19.99 -15.12 -8.98
CA ARG A 84 20.64 -14.64 -7.77
C ARG A 84 22.06 -15.16 -7.66
N VAL A 85 22.92 -14.35 -7.10
CA VAL A 85 24.31 -14.72 -6.78
C VAL A 85 24.61 -14.21 -5.37
N ASN A 86 25.08 -15.12 -4.51
CA ASN A 86 25.55 -14.80 -3.18
C ASN A 86 27.00 -15.25 -3.06
N LEU A 87 27.84 -14.41 -2.50
CA LEU A 87 29.25 -14.65 -2.27
C LEU A 87 29.56 -14.54 -0.78
N SER A 88 30.41 -15.40 -0.27
CA SER A 88 30.95 -15.32 1.08
C SER A 88 32.43 -15.64 1.05
N PHE A 89 33.25 -14.69 1.48
CA PHE A 89 34.70 -14.80 1.53
C PHE A 89 35.19 -14.80 2.97
N ALA A 90 35.76 -15.90 3.41
CA ALA A 90 36.48 -16.00 4.67
C ALA A 90 37.82 -15.26 4.53
N ALA A 91 37.86 -13.98 4.90
CA ALA A 91 39.05 -13.13 4.78
C ALA A 91 40.09 -13.46 5.84
N THR A 92 39.64 -13.81 7.06
CA THR A 92 40.48 -14.29 8.15
C THR A 92 39.74 -15.40 8.94
N ARG A 93 40.35 -15.93 9.98
CA ARG A 93 39.68 -16.90 10.87
C ARG A 93 38.50 -16.33 11.64
N TRP A 94 38.47 -15.00 11.78
CA TRP A 94 37.49 -14.26 12.55
C TRP A 94 36.61 -13.33 11.73
N LEU A 95 36.88 -13.14 10.40
CA LEU A 95 36.13 -12.25 9.53
C LEU A 95 35.69 -12.95 8.26
N ASP A 96 34.39 -13.01 8.05
CA ASP A 96 33.76 -13.37 6.78
C ASP A 96 33.11 -12.12 6.15
N ILE A 97 33.36 -11.88 4.87
CA ILE A 97 32.73 -10.82 4.07
C ILE A 97 31.73 -11.51 3.14
N ARG A 98 30.51 -11.03 3.13
CA ARG A 98 29.45 -11.58 2.27
C ARG A 98 28.78 -10.51 1.45
N GLY A 99 28.31 -10.87 0.26
CA GLY A 99 27.57 -9.98 -0.60
C GLY A 99 26.63 -10.76 -1.49
N GLY A 100 25.59 -10.11 -1.94
CA GLY A 100 24.59 -10.73 -2.79
C GLY A 100 23.95 -9.74 -3.74
N ILE A 101 23.56 -10.24 -4.90
CA ILE A 101 22.70 -9.56 -5.86
C ILE A 101 21.68 -10.55 -6.41
N GLY A 102 20.43 -10.12 -6.52
CA GLY A 102 19.38 -10.96 -7.07
C GLY A 102 18.17 -10.19 -7.54
N LEU A 103 17.38 -10.84 -8.39
CA LEU A 103 16.08 -10.38 -8.82
C LEU A 103 15.00 -11.22 -8.14
N ASN A 104 14.02 -10.55 -7.54
CA ASN A 104 12.83 -11.18 -6.99
C ASN A 104 11.60 -10.67 -7.76
N SER A 105 10.71 -11.58 -8.11
CA SER A 105 9.47 -11.26 -8.80
C SER A 105 8.26 -11.55 -7.93
N LYS A 106 7.29 -10.63 -7.95
CA LYS A 106 5.97 -10.79 -7.34
C LYS A 106 4.93 -10.76 -8.45
N THR A 107 4.15 -11.82 -8.55
CA THR A 107 3.04 -11.93 -9.51
C THR A 107 1.84 -11.11 -9.08
N PRO A 108 1.01 -10.58 -10.01
CA PRO A 108 -0.26 -9.95 -9.69
C PRO A 108 -1.20 -10.89 -8.95
N GLY A 109 -1.96 -10.39 -8.00
CA GLY A 109 -3.01 -11.15 -7.32
C GLY A 109 -4.26 -11.33 -8.19
N LEU A 110 -5.15 -12.25 -7.77
CA LEU A 110 -6.43 -12.48 -8.45
C LEU A 110 -7.31 -11.22 -8.48
N ASP A 111 -7.28 -10.40 -7.46
CA ASP A 111 -8.00 -9.13 -7.36
C ASP A 111 -7.57 -8.11 -8.42
N TYR A 112 -6.32 -8.14 -8.88
CA TYR A 112 -5.83 -7.28 -9.95
C TYR A 112 -6.17 -7.79 -11.34
N LEU A 113 -6.28 -9.12 -11.49
CA LEU A 113 -6.55 -9.80 -12.74
C LEU A 113 -8.05 -9.99 -12.99
N TYR A 114 -8.83 -10.04 -11.92
CA TYR A 114 -10.29 -10.11 -11.91
C TYR A 114 -10.87 -9.03 -11.00
N PRO A 115 -10.68 -7.75 -11.39
CA PRO A 115 -11.20 -6.64 -10.59
C PRO A 115 -12.71 -6.69 -10.48
N ASP A 116 -13.24 -6.18 -9.38
CA ASP A 116 -14.69 -6.07 -9.20
C ASP A 116 -15.27 -4.91 -10.00
N ARG A 117 -16.56 -4.98 -10.29
CA ARG A 117 -17.32 -3.88 -10.84
C ARG A 117 -17.32 -2.70 -9.87
N LYS A 118 -17.32 -1.50 -10.39
CA LYS A 118 -17.58 -0.29 -9.60
C LYS A 118 -19.00 0.15 -9.76
N TYR A 119 -19.58 0.53 -8.64
CA TYR A 119 -20.91 1.10 -8.56
C TYR A 119 -20.79 2.51 -8.00
N ASP A 120 -21.41 3.47 -8.64
CA ASP A 120 -21.52 4.85 -8.14
C ASP A 120 -23.00 5.19 -7.99
N ASP A 121 -23.45 5.31 -6.74
CA ASP A 121 -24.81 5.64 -6.38
C ASP A 121 -24.92 7.14 -6.13
N ARG A 122 -25.59 7.86 -7.02
CA ARG A 122 -25.87 9.28 -6.91
C ARG A 122 -27.34 9.53 -6.56
N VAL A 123 -27.58 10.43 -5.62
CA VAL A 123 -28.94 10.85 -5.34
C VAL A 123 -29.50 11.57 -6.56
N ALA A 124 -30.48 10.96 -7.20
CA ALA A 124 -31.18 11.52 -8.35
C ALA A 124 -32.38 12.38 -7.92
N ALA A 125 -33.06 11.98 -6.86
CA ALA A 125 -34.13 12.76 -6.24
C ALA A 125 -34.10 12.57 -4.72
N ASN A 126 -34.34 13.64 -3.98
CA ASN A 126 -34.52 13.62 -2.53
C ASN A 126 -35.63 14.61 -2.16
N TYR A 127 -36.84 14.10 -2.02
CA TYR A 127 -38.00 14.86 -1.63
C TYR A 127 -38.60 14.29 -0.34
N MET A 128 -38.45 15.00 0.77
CA MET A 128 -38.78 14.53 2.11
C MET A 128 -39.71 15.53 2.84
N PRO A 129 -40.95 15.72 2.36
CA PRO A 129 -41.91 16.59 3.06
C PRO A 129 -42.25 16.04 4.44
N GLN A 130 -42.25 16.90 5.47
CA GLN A 130 -42.52 16.48 6.82
C GLN A 130 -44.00 16.19 7.07
N ASN A 131 -44.89 16.86 6.35
CA ASN A 131 -46.33 16.79 6.53
C ASN A 131 -47.03 15.79 5.61
N ASP A 132 -46.29 15.12 4.73
CA ASP A 132 -46.84 14.13 3.80
C ASP A 132 -45.84 12.98 3.61
N ILE A 133 -45.88 12.01 4.51
CA ILE A 133 -44.99 10.85 4.49
C ILE A 133 -45.22 10.00 3.23
N ALA A 134 -46.47 9.97 2.72
CA ALA A 134 -46.78 9.20 1.50
C ALA A 134 -46.09 9.77 0.25
N ALA A 135 -45.83 11.07 0.23
CA ALA A 135 -45.16 11.74 -0.87
C ALA A 135 -43.63 11.72 -0.79
N GLN A 136 -43.04 11.14 0.25
CA GLN A 136 -41.57 11.06 0.37
C GLN A 136 -40.97 10.18 -0.72
N LEU A 137 -39.85 10.67 -1.32
CA LEU A 137 -39.12 9.97 -2.35
C LEU A 137 -37.61 10.16 -2.15
N LEU A 138 -36.88 9.07 -2.08
CA LEU A 138 -35.42 9.02 -2.23
C LEU A 138 -35.07 8.08 -3.39
N ALA A 139 -34.52 8.62 -4.46
CA ALA A 139 -34.15 7.85 -5.63
C ALA A 139 -32.66 8.03 -5.93
N TYR A 140 -32.03 6.95 -6.39
CA TYR A 140 -30.63 6.94 -6.80
C TYR A 140 -30.51 6.64 -8.30
N HIS A 141 -29.52 7.27 -8.92
CA HIS A 141 -28.96 6.85 -10.19
C HIS A 141 -27.73 6.01 -9.88
N THR A 142 -27.74 4.74 -10.24
CA THR A 142 -26.59 3.85 -10.10
C THR A 142 -25.88 3.68 -11.43
N GLN A 143 -24.65 4.16 -11.53
CA GLN A 143 -23.78 3.85 -12.65
C GLN A 143 -22.95 2.62 -12.34
N VAL A 144 -22.97 1.63 -13.22
CA VAL A 144 -22.13 0.44 -13.14
C VAL A 144 -20.99 0.56 -14.15
N TYR A 145 -19.77 0.36 -13.68
CA TYR A 145 -18.59 0.33 -14.52
C TYR A 145 -17.85 -1.00 -14.36
N ASN A 146 -17.70 -1.72 -15.46
CA ASN A 146 -16.93 -2.96 -15.49
C ASN A 146 -15.45 -2.62 -15.59
N VAL A 147 -14.73 -2.82 -14.49
CA VAL A 147 -13.27 -2.60 -14.46
C VAL A 147 -12.61 -3.74 -15.22
N GLU A 148 -11.87 -3.41 -16.25
CA GLU A 148 -11.01 -4.37 -16.95
C GLU A 148 -9.63 -4.43 -16.27
N TYR A 149 -8.99 -5.60 -16.28
CA TYR A 149 -7.60 -5.67 -15.87
C TYR A 149 -6.69 -4.94 -16.86
N SER A 150 -5.55 -4.44 -16.39
CA SER A 150 -4.57 -3.78 -17.26
C SER A 150 -3.87 -4.81 -18.17
N LYS A 151 -4.04 -4.68 -19.49
CA LYS A 151 -3.35 -5.52 -20.48
C LYS A 151 -1.82 -5.40 -20.42
N GLY A 152 -1.30 -4.29 -19.87
CA GLY A 152 0.13 -4.07 -19.65
C GLY A 152 0.64 -4.54 -18.28
N LEU A 153 -0.21 -5.14 -17.45
CA LEU A 153 0.18 -5.62 -16.13
C LEU A 153 1.20 -6.75 -16.23
N LYS A 154 2.28 -6.65 -15.49
CA LYS A 154 3.37 -7.62 -15.44
C LYS A 154 3.84 -7.84 -14.02
N ASN A 155 4.64 -8.88 -13.80
CA ASN A 155 5.25 -9.13 -12.50
C ASN A 155 6.04 -7.91 -12.02
N ALA A 156 5.84 -7.53 -10.76
CA ALA A 156 6.68 -6.55 -10.10
C ALA A 156 8.05 -7.19 -9.81
N THR A 157 9.13 -6.54 -10.23
CA THR A 157 10.49 -7.06 -10.10
C THR A 157 11.31 -6.19 -9.16
N THR A 158 11.92 -6.81 -8.16
CA THR A 158 12.79 -6.16 -7.19
C THR A 158 14.23 -6.58 -7.40
N THR A 159 15.11 -5.61 -7.62
CA THR A 159 16.56 -5.82 -7.55
C THR A 159 17.00 -5.67 -6.11
N LYS A 160 17.66 -6.70 -5.57
CA LYS A 160 18.24 -6.72 -4.21
C LYS A 160 19.75 -6.71 -4.30
N ILE A 161 20.38 -5.87 -3.48
CA ILE A 161 21.84 -5.80 -3.33
C ILE A 161 22.13 -5.77 -1.83
N GLU A 162 23.04 -6.64 -1.40
CA GLU A 162 23.40 -6.80 0.00
C GLU A 162 24.91 -6.89 0.17
N LEU A 163 25.43 -6.31 1.26
CA LEU A 163 26.81 -6.42 1.68
C LEU A 163 26.84 -6.63 3.20
N GLY A 164 27.52 -7.67 3.65
CA GLY A 164 27.59 -8.02 5.06
C GLY A 164 29.00 -8.36 5.54
N LEU A 165 29.19 -8.24 6.84
CA LEU A 165 30.40 -8.61 7.58
C LEU A 165 29.98 -9.50 8.75
N ASP A 166 30.60 -10.67 8.89
CA ASP A 166 30.40 -11.55 10.03
C ASP A 166 31.73 -11.69 10.80
N LEU A 167 31.70 -11.27 12.05
CA LEU A 167 32.83 -11.31 12.97
C LEU A 167 32.62 -12.44 13.99
N LYS A 168 33.55 -13.38 14.02
CA LYS A 168 33.63 -14.45 15.01
C LYS A 168 34.53 -13.98 16.14
N LEU A 169 33.95 -13.76 17.30
CA LEU A 169 34.65 -13.24 18.47
C LEU A 169 34.99 -14.37 19.44
N PRO A 170 36.00 -14.20 20.34
CA PRO A 170 36.34 -15.22 21.36
C PRO A 170 35.12 -15.57 22.22
N GLY A 171 35.00 -16.86 22.65
CA GLY A 171 33.92 -17.33 23.50
C GLY A 171 32.60 -17.59 22.75
N ASN A 172 32.67 -18.06 21.52
CA ASN A 172 31.49 -18.37 20.65
C ASN A 172 30.57 -17.19 20.43
N ARG A 173 31.09 -15.98 20.45
CA ARG A 173 30.34 -14.76 20.15
C ARG A 173 30.37 -14.46 18.67
N LYS A 174 29.29 -13.89 18.17
CA LYS A 174 29.18 -13.51 16.76
C LYS A 174 28.56 -12.12 16.63
N LEU A 175 29.20 -11.27 15.81
CA LEU A 175 28.65 -9.98 15.41
C LEU A 175 28.47 -10.01 13.91
N SER A 176 27.24 -9.81 13.45
CA SER A 176 26.87 -9.69 12.04
C SER A 176 26.43 -8.26 11.73
N PHE A 177 26.88 -7.74 10.62
CA PHE A 177 26.49 -6.46 10.09
C PHE A 177 26.04 -6.64 8.64
N LEU A 178 24.90 -6.06 8.26
CA LEU A 178 24.34 -6.13 6.91
C LEU A 178 23.89 -4.76 6.48
N ALA A 179 24.29 -4.33 5.27
CA ALA A 179 23.71 -3.19 4.56
C ALA A 179 23.00 -3.70 3.31
N TYR A 180 21.82 -3.18 3.03
CA TYR A 180 21.04 -3.62 1.87
C TYR A 180 20.37 -2.45 1.15
N ARG A 181 20.07 -2.69 -0.14
CA ARG A 181 19.24 -1.83 -0.97
C ARG A 181 18.40 -2.65 -1.93
N ASP A 182 17.08 -2.50 -1.80
CA ASP A 182 16.08 -3.10 -2.67
C ASP A 182 15.42 -2.02 -3.52
N LYS A 183 15.25 -2.26 -4.82
CA LYS A 183 14.52 -1.35 -5.72
C LYS A 183 13.51 -2.11 -6.54
N THR A 184 12.25 -1.71 -6.44
CA THR A 184 11.12 -2.19 -7.25
C THR A 184 10.62 -1.05 -8.12
N PRO A 185 11.03 -0.93 -9.39
CA PRO A 185 10.65 0.19 -10.25
C PRO A 185 9.25 0.07 -10.86
N ASN A 186 8.64 -1.10 -10.78
CA ASN A 186 7.39 -1.47 -11.43
C ASN A 186 6.42 -2.17 -10.46
N GLY A 187 6.34 -1.68 -9.22
CA GLY A 187 5.37 -2.15 -8.23
C GLY A 187 3.93 -1.87 -8.65
N PHE A 188 2.99 -2.62 -8.07
CA PHE A 188 1.57 -2.43 -8.33
C PHE A 188 1.04 -1.16 -7.68
N GLY A 189 0.17 -0.44 -8.39
CA GLY A 189 -0.50 0.77 -7.93
C GLY A 189 -1.73 1.06 -8.79
N SER A 190 -2.58 1.97 -8.34
CA SER A 190 -3.72 2.41 -9.13
C SER A 190 -3.25 3.15 -10.37
N ALA A 191 -3.78 2.81 -11.52
CA ALA A 191 -3.58 3.56 -12.76
C ALA A 191 -4.45 4.82 -12.74
N THR A 192 -3.88 5.94 -13.20
CA THR A 192 -4.59 7.21 -13.36
C THR A 192 -5.39 7.17 -14.66
N GLU A 193 -6.56 6.59 -14.58
CA GLU A 193 -7.47 6.42 -15.70
C GLU A 193 -8.88 6.79 -15.27
N TYR A 194 -9.63 7.41 -16.17
CA TYR A 194 -10.92 8.01 -15.86
C TYR A 194 -12.00 7.55 -16.82
N PHE A 195 -13.24 7.62 -16.35
CA PHE A 195 -14.45 7.57 -17.18
C PHE A 195 -15.43 8.63 -16.71
N THR A 196 -16.34 9.03 -17.59
CA THR A 196 -17.39 9.99 -17.29
C THR A 196 -18.75 9.42 -17.63
N TYR A 197 -19.78 9.90 -16.95
CA TYR A 197 -21.16 9.61 -17.26
C TYR A 197 -22.04 10.79 -16.84
N LYS A 198 -23.27 10.82 -17.35
CA LYS A 198 -24.25 11.86 -17.04
C LYS A 198 -25.24 11.35 -16.00
N SER A 199 -25.49 12.14 -14.96
CA SER A 199 -26.46 11.83 -13.92
C SER A 199 -27.50 12.93 -13.84
N ASN A 200 -28.76 12.57 -14.03
CA ASN A 200 -29.88 13.51 -13.93
C ASN A 200 -30.27 13.72 -12.47
N VAL A 201 -30.62 14.94 -12.12
CA VAL A 201 -31.14 15.34 -10.81
C VAL A 201 -32.52 15.93 -10.99
N TYR A 202 -33.47 15.51 -10.14
CA TYR A 202 -34.86 15.90 -10.15
C TYR A 202 -35.22 16.57 -8.83
N THR A 203 -36.02 17.65 -8.90
CA THR A 203 -36.44 18.42 -7.73
C THR A 203 -37.94 18.63 -7.76
N ASP A 204 -38.51 19.12 -6.66
CA ASP A 204 -39.90 19.50 -6.56
C ASP A 204 -40.29 20.60 -7.56
N GLN A 205 -39.33 21.40 -8.00
CA GLN A 205 -39.53 22.46 -8.99
C GLN A 205 -39.41 21.96 -10.45
N SER A 206 -38.77 20.79 -10.64
CA SER A 206 -38.61 20.20 -11.97
C SER A 206 -38.35 18.70 -11.90
N GLY A 207 -39.15 17.94 -12.61
CA GLY A 207 -39.00 16.51 -12.80
C GLY A 207 -39.61 15.62 -11.71
N LEU A 208 -40.22 16.15 -10.64
CA LEU A 208 -41.06 15.40 -9.75
C LEU A 208 -42.53 15.67 -10.00
N ILE A 209 -43.31 14.59 -10.05
CA ILE A 209 -44.77 14.64 -10.10
C ILE A 209 -45.27 14.37 -8.67
N ILE A 210 -45.70 15.45 -8.01
CA ILE A 210 -46.11 15.42 -6.60
C ILE A 210 -47.64 15.47 -6.52
N THR A 211 -48.22 14.47 -5.94
CA THR A 211 -49.65 14.39 -5.65
C THR A 211 -49.87 14.27 -4.15
N PRO A 212 -50.53 15.24 -3.49
CA PRO A 212 -50.74 15.17 -2.04
C PRO A 212 -51.38 13.84 -1.59
N GLY A 213 -50.81 13.22 -0.57
CA GLY A 213 -51.29 11.96 -0.03
C GLY A 213 -50.97 10.71 -0.89
N ALA A 214 -50.17 10.85 -1.94
CA ALA A 214 -49.79 9.76 -2.82
C ALA A 214 -48.25 9.73 -3.04
N ALA A 215 -47.73 8.60 -3.51
CA ALA A 215 -46.29 8.46 -3.82
C ALA A 215 -45.86 9.42 -4.93
N THR A 216 -44.81 10.18 -4.68
CA THR A 216 -44.15 11.04 -5.69
C THR A 216 -43.50 10.17 -6.75
N THR A 217 -43.64 10.55 -8.03
CA THR A 217 -43.00 9.87 -9.15
C THR A 217 -42.04 10.79 -9.89
N ILE A 218 -41.15 10.22 -10.72
CA ILE A 218 -40.16 10.97 -11.47
C ILE A 218 -40.61 11.05 -12.95
N ASN A 219 -40.66 12.28 -13.47
CA ASN A 219 -40.70 12.50 -14.89
C ASN A 219 -39.25 12.57 -15.44
N TYR A 220 -38.82 11.49 -16.04
CA TYR A 220 -37.44 11.33 -16.53
C TYR A 220 -37.10 12.26 -17.69
N GLU A 221 -38.09 12.82 -18.37
CA GLU A 221 -37.91 13.72 -19.53
C GLU A 221 -37.58 15.18 -19.13
N SER A 222 -37.79 15.52 -17.86
CA SER A 222 -37.67 16.91 -17.39
C SER A 222 -36.76 17.01 -16.15
N PRO A 223 -35.47 16.60 -16.22
CA PRO A 223 -34.56 16.75 -15.10
C PRO A 223 -34.35 18.25 -14.77
N ALA A 224 -34.21 18.57 -13.49
CA ALA A 224 -33.84 19.91 -13.04
C ALA A 224 -32.44 20.31 -13.51
N ARG A 225 -31.54 19.34 -13.56
CA ARG A 225 -30.19 19.48 -14.12
C ARG A 225 -29.60 18.11 -14.48
N GLN A 226 -28.56 18.16 -15.31
CA GLN A 226 -27.74 17.00 -15.64
C GLN A 226 -26.29 17.27 -15.20
N ASP A 227 -25.80 16.47 -14.28
CA ASP A 227 -24.43 16.54 -13.78
C ASP A 227 -23.53 15.61 -14.60
N ILE A 228 -22.33 16.08 -14.96
CA ILE A 228 -21.28 15.23 -15.52
C ILE A 228 -20.44 14.71 -14.36
N VAL A 229 -20.47 13.39 -14.16
CA VAL A 229 -19.72 12.72 -13.11
C VAL A 229 -18.42 12.17 -13.68
N PHE A 230 -17.32 12.48 -13.00
CA PHE A 230 -15.98 12.06 -13.37
C PHE A 230 -15.42 11.09 -12.33
N MET A 231 -15.09 9.88 -12.73
CA MET A 231 -14.69 8.80 -11.86
C MET A 231 -13.37 8.17 -12.29
N THR A 232 -12.61 7.64 -11.32
CA THR A 232 -11.45 6.80 -11.61
C THR A 232 -11.87 5.37 -11.87
N THR A 233 -11.29 4.71 -12.87
CA THR A 233 -11.56 3.29 -13.16
C THR A 233 -11.11 2.38 -12.01
N GLY A 234 -10.05 2.79 -11.28
CA GLY A 234 -9.44 1.99 -10.20
C GLY A 234 -8.69 0.76 -10.72
N ARG A 235 -8.40 0.71 -12.01
CA ARG A 235 -7.55 -0.32 -12.59
C ARG A 235 -6.17 -0.29 -11.96
N VAL A 236 -5.59 -1.46 -11.74
CA VAL A 236 -4.24 -1.61 -11.20
C VAL A 236 -3.25 -1.76 -12.35
N GLY A 237 -2.14 -1.01 -12.27
CA GLY A 237 -1.00 -1.07 -13.19
C GLY A 237 0.32 -1.22 -12.44
N ASN A 238 1.43 -1.25 -13.18
CA ASN A 238 2.78 -1.22 -12.61
C ASN A 238 3.24 0.23 -12.45
N THR A 239 2.57 0.98 -11.61
CA THR A 239 2.68 2.45 -11.49
C THR A 239 3.47 2.92 -10.28
N ASN A 240 3.98 2.03 -9.43
CA ASN A 240 4.71 2.40 -8.23
C ASN A 240 6.19 2.04 -8.32
N THR A 241 7.04 2.96 -7.85
CA THR A 241 8.44 2.66 -7.54
C THR A 241 8.64 2.70 -6.03
N THR A 242 9.30 1.65 -5.50
CA THR A 242 9.68 1.59 -4.10
C THR A 242 11.18 1.33 -4.00
N VAL A 243 11.85 2.07 -3.12
CA VAL A 243 13.25 1.84 -2.74
C VAL A 243 13.31 1.65 -1.24
N ASN A 244 13.80 0.48 -0.82
CA ASN A 244 14.12 0.17 0.56
C ASN A 244 15.64 0.11 0.71
N LYS A 245 16.18 0.68 1.77
CA LYS A 245 17.57 0.53 2.15
C LYS A 245 17.68 0.51 3.67
N GLY A 246 18.68 -0.17 4.16
CA GLY A 246 18.85 -0.27 5.60
C GLY A 246 20.17 -0.89 6.01
N ILE A 247 20.34 -0.90 7.32
CA ILE A 247 21.48 -1.48 8.01
C ILE A 247 20.93 -2.33 9.14
N GLU A 248 21.44 -3.54 9.27
CA GLU A 248 21.07 -4.48 10.32
C GLU A 248 22.34 -4.88 11.10
N LEU A 249 22.17 -5.06 12.39
CA LEU A 249 23.18 -5.51 13.31
C LEU A 249 22.62 -6.62 14.18
N ASP A 250 23.26 -7.79 14.17
CA ASP A 250 22.97 -8.88 15.08
C ASP A 250 24.20 -9.22 15.91
N PHE A 251 24.04 -9.19 17.22
CA PHE A 251 25.12 -9.50 18.15
C PHE A 251 24.69 -10.62 19.10
N ASP A 252 25.25 -11.79 18.86
CA ASP A 252 25.20 -12.90 19.78
C ASP A 252 26.40 -12.80 20.75
N LEU A 253 26.13 -12.39 21.97
CA LEU A 253 27.16 -12.29 23.03
C LEU A 253 27.52 -13.65 23.62
N GLY A 254 26.87 -14.73 23.16
CA GLY A 254 27.05 -16.08 23.70
C GLY A 254 26.48 -16.23 25.11
N GLU A 255 26.84 -17.29 25.74
CA GLU A 255 26.39 -17.64 27.08
C GLU A 255 27.32 -17.06 28.16
N ILE A 256 26.75 -16.34 29.11
CA ILE A 256 27.41 -15.99 30.37
C ILE A 256 27.30 -17.15 31.34
N LYS A 257 28.31 -18.01 31.35
CA LYS A 257 28.34 -19.29 32.11
C LYS A 257 27.93 -19.20 33.58
N PRO A 258 28.38 -18.19 34.39
CA PRO A 258 28.01 -18.12 35.80
C PRO A 258 26.52 -18.02 36.08
N ILE A 259 25.75 -17.50 35.13
CA ILE A 259 24.29 -17.34 35.24
C ILE A 259 23.53 -18.12 34.17
N ASN A 260 24.23 -18.98 33.40
CA ASN A 260 23.65 -19.74 32.27
C ASN A 260 22.71 -18.93 31.38
N THR A 261 23.12 -17.73 31.06
CA THR A 261 22.27 -16.75 30.29
C THR A 261 22.93 -16.41 28.97
N SER A 262 22.23 -16.68 27.87
CA SER A 262 22.59 -16.21 26.53
C SER A 262 21.96 -14.87 26.27
N ILE A 263 22.71 -13.96 25.65
CA ILE A 263 22.28 -12.59 25.31
C ILE A 263 22.36 -12.43 23.80
N LEU A 264 21.23 -12.10 23.20
CA LEU A 264 21.12 -11.73 21.79
C LEU A 264 20.62 -10.31 21.68
N PHE A 265 21.33 -9.50 20.90
CA PHE A 265 20.93 -8.15 20.56
C PHE A 265 20.79 -8.04 19.06
N SER A 266 19.66 -7.51 18.57
CA SER A 266 19.47 -7.16 17.18
C SER A 266 19.02 -5.71 17.05
N GLY A 267 19.49 -5.04 16.01
CA GLY A 267 19.12 -3.66 15.70
C GLY A 267 18.99 -3.46 14.20
N ALA A 268 18.00 -2.69 13.77
CA ALA A 268 17.80 -2.40 12.36
C ALA A 268 17.41 -0.94 12.16
N TYR A 269 18.06 -0.29 11.21
CA TYR A 269 17.63 0.97 10.64
C TYR A 269 17.18 0.76 9.22
N SER A 270 15.99 1.25 8.87
CA SER A 270 15.44 1.15 7.52
C SER A 270 14.91 2.50 7.04
N GLU A 271 15.05 2.74 5.74
CA GLU A 271 14.42 3.84 5.01
C GLU A 271 13.67 3.26 3.79
N THR A 272 12.40 3.59 3.68
CA THR A 272 11.56 3.27 2.51
C THR A 272 11.14 4.56 1.82
N LYS A 273 11.37 4.64 0.51
CA LYS A 273 10.83 5.69 -0.35
C LYS A 273 9.90 5.08 -1.38
N THR A 274 8.70 5.67 -1.55
CA THR A 274 7.69 5.21 -2.53
C THR A 274 7.13 6.40 -3.29
N TRP A 275 7.02 6.27 -4.62
CA TRP A 275 6.40 7.27 -5.48
C TRP A 275 5.66 6.61 -6.64
N SER A 276 4.66 7.32 -7.17
CA SER A 276 3.99 6.91 -8.40
C SER A 276 4.76 7.37 -9.62
N THR A 277 4.85 6.52 -10.62
CA THR A 277 5.40 6.83 -11.96
C THR A 277 4.29 7.15 -12.97
N ASP A 278 3.03 7.03 -12.55
CA ASP A 278 1.87 7.34 -13.36
C ASP A 278 1.59 8.84 -13.40
N MET A 279 0.65 9.24 -14.22
CA MET A 279 0.21 10.62 -14.37
C MET A 279 -0.16 11.23 -13.01
N ASN A 280 0.49 12.33 -12.65
CA ASN A 280 0.12 13.11 -11.47
C ASN A 280 -0.97 14.09 -11.85
N SER A 281 -2.20 13.86 -11.38
CA SER A 281 -3.32 14.74 -11.70
C SER A 281 -4.09 15.13 -10.44
N ARG A 282 -4.57 16.38 -10.42
CA ARG A 282 -5.36 16.94 -9.34
C ARG A 282 -6.67 17.51 -9.89
N SER A 283 -7.73 17.47 -9.12
CA SER A 283 -8.98 18.13 -9.49
C SER A 283 -8.77 19.63 -9.56
N VAL A 284 -9.37 20.27 -10.56
CA VAL A 284 -9.50 21.73 -10.58
C VAL A 284 -10.33 22.13 -9.38
N ALA A 285 -9.82 23.05 -8.56
CA ALA A 285 -10.54 23.47 -7.37
C ALA A 285 -11.86 24.18 -7.77
N SER A 286 -12.96 23.76 -7.14
CA SER A 286 -14.30 24.32 -7.42
C SER A 286 -14.42 25.82 -7.13
N VAL A 287 -13.50 26.36 -6.32
CA VAL A 287 -13.40 27.80 -6.07
C VAL A 287 -12.98 28.59 -7.33
N TYR A 288 -12.27 27.96 -8.24
CA TYR A 288 -11.84 28.58 -9.50
C TYR A 288 -12.82 28.32 -10.64
N LEU A 289 -13.29 27.07 -10.75
CA LEU A 289 -14.23 26.66 -11.79
C LEU A 289 -15.31 25.77 -11.17
N PRO A 290 -16.60 26.16 -11.26
CA PRO A 290 -17.70 25.34 -10.73
C PRO A 290 -17.99 24.14 -11.65
N THR A 291 -17.05 23.17 -11.65
CA THR A 291 -17.01 22.07 -12.61
C THR A 291 -18.15 21.06 -12.46
N SER A 292 -18.83 21.03 -11.29
CA SER A 292 -19.90 20.07 -11.00
C SER A 292 -21.20 20.34 -11.79
N PHE A 293 -21.38 21.55 -12.32
CA PHE A 293 -22.64 22.00 -12.93
C PHE A 293 -22.42 22.70 -14.30
N SER A 294 -21.31 22.34 -14.94
CA SER A 294 -21.01 22.96 -16.24
C SER A 294 -21.91 22.39 -17.32
N SER A 295 -22.43 23.29 -18.14
CA SER A 295 -23.14 22.97 -19.38
C SER A 295 -22.18 22.60 -20.53
N TYR A 296 -20.88 22.77 -20.34
CA TYR A 296 -19.85 22.45 -21.33
C TYR A 296 -19.37 21.01 -21.23
N ASN A 297 -19.38 20.29 -22.35
CA ASN A 297 -18.80 18.94 -22.42
C ASN A 297 -17.27 18.94 -22.36
N THR A 298 -16.65 20.12 -22.47
CA THR A 298 -15.19 20.31 -22.50
C THR A 298 -14.66 21.03 -21.26
N THR A 299 -15.39 20.97 -20.13
CA THR A 299 -14.96 21.61 -18.89
C THR A 299 -13.69 20.97 -18.37
N PRO A 300 -12.65 21.75 -18.00
CA PRO A 300 -11.45 21.23 -17.37
C PRO A 300 -11.79 20.59 -16.02
N PHE A 301 -11.45 19.33 -15.85
CA PHE A 301 -11.76 18.58 -14.63
C PHE A 301 -10.52 18.19 -13.84
N LYS A 302 -9.46 17.82 -14.54
CA LYS A 302 -8.15 17.48 -13.95
C LYS A 302 -7.06 18.35 -14.54
N VAL A 303 -6.17 18.79 -13.68
CA VAL A 303 -4.91 19.43 -14.05
C VAL A 303 -3.81 18.38 -13.91
N VAL A 304 -2.94 18.29 -14.90
CA VAL A 304 -1.88 17.29 -14.98
C VAL A 304 -0.52 17.94 -14.71
N TYR A 305 0.28 17.25 -13.91
CA TYR A 305 1.61 17.68 -13.50
C TYR A 305 2.65 16.61 -13.82
N PRO A 306 3.95 16.95 -13.87
CA PRO A 306 5.01 15.96 -14.03
C PRO A 306 4.91 14.83 -12.98
N SER A 307 5.06 13.59 -13.44
CA SER A 307 5.03 12.41 -12.56
C SER A 307 6.36 12.19 -11.86
N GLY A 308 6.36 11.39 -10.78
CA GLY A 308 7.56 10.90 -10.11
C GLY A 308 8.31 11.92 -9.24
N LEU A 309 7.78 13.12 -9.05
CA LEU A 309 8.40 14.17 -8.23
C LEU A 309 7.95 14.10 -6.77
N ASP A 310 6.72 13.67 -6.53
CA ASP A 310 6.16 13.49 -5.20
C ASP A 310 6.54 12.13 -4.64
N TYR A 311 6.86 12.05 -3.33
CA TYR A 311 7.18 10.78 -2.70
C TYR A 311 6.74 10.71 -1.24
N ASN A 312 6.51 9.49 -0.77
CA ASN A 312 6.38 9.19 0.65
C ASN A 312 7.66 8.54 1.16
N MET A 313 8.10 8.93 2.35
CA MET A 313 9.29 8.41 2.99
C MET A 313 8.99 7.96 4.40
N TYR A 314 9.47 6.75 4.76
CA TYR A 314 9.38 6.16 6.08
C TYR A 314 10.78 5.80 6.55
N ARG A 315 11.09 6.10 7.82
CA ARG A 315 12.35 5.73 8.46
C ARG A 315 12.06 5.14 9.82
N ARG A 316 12.75 4.06 10.15
CA ARG A 316 12.60 3.43 11.46
C ARG A 316 13.93 2.91 11.97
N PHE A 317 14.16 3.10 13.28
CA PHE A 317 15.22 2.42 14.02
C PHE A 317 14.60 1.64 15.17
N ILE A 318 14.83 0.34 15.16
CA ILE A 318 14.31 -0.62 16.13
C ILE A 318 15.46 -1.47 16.67
N ASN A 319 15.40 -1.83 17.94
CA ASN A 319 16.25 -2.89 18.47
C ASN A 319 15.47 -3.85 19.35
N THR A 320 16.01 -5.04 19.49
CA THR A 320 15.50 -6.12 20.35
C THR A 320 16.66 -6.69 21.17
N LEU A 321 16.48 -6.77 22.48
CA LEU A 321 17.36 -7.47 23.39
C LEU A 321 16.62 -8.71 23.88
N ARG A 322 17.24 -9.88 23.72
CA ARG A 322 16.70 -11.16 24.20
C ARG A 322 17.69 -11.81 25.16
N LEU A 323 17.20 -12.13 26.34
CA LEU A 323 17.91 -12.89 27.37
C LEU A 323 17.27 -14.29 27.43
N VAL A 324 18.09 -15.31 27.42
CA VAL A 324 17.65 -16.72 27.59
C VAL A 324 18.47 -17.33 28.69
N THR A 325 17.86 -17.60 29.84
CA THR A 325 18.48 -18.17 31.02
C THR A 325 18.05 -19.63 31.16
N ASN A 326 19.01 -20.54 31.14
CA ASN A 326 18.79 -21.94 31.43
C ASN A 326 19.03 -22.20 32.93
N ILE A 327 18.04 -22.81 33.61
CA ILE A 327 18.07 -23.15 35.03
C ILE A 327 18.05 -24.69 35.17
N PRO A 328 19.20 -25.38 35.03
CA PRO A 328 19.25 -26.85 34.95
C PRO A 328 18.69 -27.50 36.20
N SER A 329 18.97 -26.98 37.40
CA SER A 329 18.48 -27.50 38.68
C SER A 329 16.96 -27.60 38.76
N LEU A 330 16.25 -26.73 38.05
CA LEU A 330 14.81 -26.72 37.99
C LEU A 330 14.26 -27.27 36.66
N ARG A 331 15.10 -27.65 35.71
CA ARG A 331 14.71 -28.00 34.33
C ARG A 331 13.81 -26.93 33.73
N MET A 332 14.23 -25.67 33.83
CA MET A 332 13.48 -24.53 33.37
C MET A 332 14.32 -23.66 32.45
N VAL A 333 13.63 -23.03 31.47
CA VAL A 333 14.21 -22.02 30.60
C VAL A 333 13.36 -20.75 30.75
N ALA A 334 14.00 -19.67 31.17
CA ALA A 334 13.38 -18.33 31.20
C ALA A 334 13.87 -17.51 30.04
N SER A 335 12.98 -16.94 29.25
CA SER A 335 13.33 -15.98 28.22
C SER A 335 12.65 -14.65 28.48
N PHE A 336 13.39 -13.58 28.23
CA PHE A 336 12.94 -12.23 28.37
C PHE A 336 13.31 -11.45 27.13
N THR A 337 12.35 -10.70 26.55
CA THR A 337 12.54 -9.93 25.34
C THR A 337 12.12 -8.49 25.58
N ALA A 338 13.06 -7.56 25.35
CA ALA A 338 12.81 -6.13 25.34
C ALA A 338 12.95 -5.60 23.92
N GLN A 339 11.96 -4.92 23.44
CA GLN A 339 11.97 -4.29 22.12
C GLN A 339 11.76 -2.77 22.28
N ALA A 340 12.54 -1.98 21.56
CA ALA A 340 12.37 -0.55 21.52
C ALA A 340 12.40 -0.01 20.09
N ILE A 341 11.47 0.91 19.80
CA ILE A 341 11.47 1.73 18.59
C ILE A 341 11.95 3.11 19.00
N TRP A 342 13.19 3.43 18.66
CA TRP A 342 13.86 4.67 19.03
C TRP A 342 13.54 5.81 18.09
N TYR A 343 13.25 5.46 16.82
CA TYR A 343 13.00 6.41 15.77
C TYR A 343 11.94 5.83 14.83
N ASP A 344 10.86 6.55 14.65
CA ASP A 344 9.78 6.20 13.74
C ASP A 344 9.28 7.50 13.09
N TYR A 345 9.52 7.61 11.80
CA TYR A 345 9.38 8.84 11.05
C TYR A 345 8.65 8.60 9.74
N SER A 346 7.70 9.46 9.42
CA SER A 346 7.04 9.49 8.11
C SER A 346 6.97 10.91 7.58
N GLN A 347 7.13 11.06 6.27
CA GLN A 347 7.04 12.33 5.56
C GLN A 347 6.45 12.08 4.18
N SER A 348 5.51 12.94 3.77
CA SER A 348 5.08 13.06 2.39
C SER A 348 5.70 14.33 1.81
N PHE A 349 6.37 14.20 0.69
CA PHE A 349 6.98 15.31 -0.03
C PHE A 349 6.17 15.58 -1.30
N VAL A 350 5.82 16.85 -1.52
CA VAL A 350 5.17 17.33 -2.73
C VAL A 350 6.08 18.35 -3.38
N ALA A 351 6.48 18.07 -4.62
CA ALA A 351 7.39 18.94 -5.36
C ALA A 351 6.73 20.25 -5.79
N ASN A 352 7.56 21.26 -5.94
CA ASN A 352 7.15 22.53 -6.57
C ASN A 352 7.04 22.32 -8.08
N THR A 353 5.83 22.36 -8.62
CA THR A 353 5.59 22.06 -10.05
C THR A 353 4.55 22.97 -10.69
N THR A 354 4.70 23.18 -11.99
CA THR A 354 3.72 23.82 -12.85
C THR A 354 2.89 22.80 -13.60
N PRO A 355 1.64 23.13 -13.95
CA PRO A 355 0.82 22.25 -14.80
C PRO A 355 1.46 22.08 -16.17
N ILE A 356 1.40 20.84 -16.69
CA ILE A 356 1.85 20.48 -18.05
C ILE A 356 0.68 20.14 -18.98
N GLY A 357 -0.53 20.03 -18.43
CA GLY A 357 -1.72 19.71 -19.20
C GLY A 357 -2.98 19.74 -18.35
N TYR A 358 -4.12 19.51 -18.97
CA TYR A 358 -5.40 19.33 -18.32
C TYR A 358 -6.26 18.31 -19.07
N ILE A 359 -7.21 17.71 -18.35
CA ILE A 359 -8.18 16.75 -18.89
C ILE A 359 -9.56 17.35 -18.75
N THR A 360 -10.30 17.37 -19.84
CA THR A 360 -11.67 17.87 -19.95
C THR A 360 -12.70 16.75 -19.68
N THR A 361 -13.96 17.13 -19.50
CA THR A 361 -15.05 16.18 -19.18
C THR A 361 -15.38 15.19 -20.31
N ASP A 362 -14.91 15.45 -21.52
CA ASP A 362 -14.91 14.51 -22.65
C ASP A 362 -13.70 13.56 -22.66
N LEU A 363 -12.88 13.61 -21.61
CA LEU A 363 -11.64 12.82 -21.41
C LEU A 363 -10.50 13.21 -22.37
N ALA A 364 -10.61 14.30 -23.11
CA ALA A 364 -9.54 14.78 -23.95
C ALA A 364 -8.42 15.41 -23.10
N TYR A 365 -7.18 15.05 -23.42
CA TYR A 365 -5.99 15.66 -22.85
C TYR A 365 -5.56 16.87 -23.69
N HIS A 366 -5.21 17.96 -23.03
CA HIS A 366 -4.73 19.19 -23.63
C HIS A 366 -3.40 19.59 -22.99
N ASP A 367 -2.41 19.91 -23.80
CA ASP A 367 -1.12 20.40 -23.33
C ASP A 367 -1.21 21.83 -22.77
N ILE A 368 -0.44 22.10 -21.73
CA ILE A 368 -0.14 23.45 -21.25
C ILE A 368 1.34 23.71 -21.51
N THR A 369 1.61 24.56 -22.49
CA THR A 369 2.97 24.98 -22.86
C THR A 369 3.48 26.11 -21.96
N SER A 370 4.77 26.38 -21.99
CA SER A 370 5.38 27.40 -21.12
C SER A 370 4.87 28.82 -21.35
N ASP A 371 4.51 29.14 -22.58
CA ASP A 371 3.90 30.46 -22.96
C ASP A 371 2.47 30.61 -22.44
N MET A 372 1.76 29.51 -22.21
CA MET A 372 0.40 29.53 -21.66
C MET A 372 0.34 29.81 -20.16
N GLN A 373 1.45 29.68 -19.43
CA GLN A 373 1.48 29.76 -17.94
C GLN A 373 0.94 31.08 -17.38
N ASN A 374 1.04 32.17 -18.13
CA ASN A 374 0.53 33.48 -17.74
C ASN A 374 -0.93 33.73 -18.16
N GLY A 375 -1.53 32.84 -18.93
CA GLY A 375 -2.89 32.93 -19.40
C GLY A 375 -3.91 32.27 -18.48
N TYR A 376 -5.09 32.09 -19.00
CA TYR A 376 -6.28 31.64 -18.29
C TYR A 376 -6.89 30.42 -18.99
N LEU A 377 -7.41 29.52 -18.18
CA LEU A 377 -8.17 28.35 -18.62
C LEU A 377 -9.65 28.59 -18.31
N GLY A 378 -10.46 28.64 -19.34
CA GLY A 378 -11.92 28.84 -19.21
C GLY A 378 -12.65 27.55 -18.84
N ILE A 379 -13.83 27.70 -18.22
CA ILE A 379 -14.72 26.55 -17.91
C ILE A 379 -15.18 25.81 -19.17
N ASN A 380 -15.11 26.45 -20.33
CA ASN A 380 -15.39 25.87 -21.65
C ASN A 380 -14.19 25.09 -22.25
N GLY A 381 -13.11 24.91 -21.51
CA GLY A 381 -11.92 24.17 -21.93
C GLY A 381 -11.00 24.97 -22.89
N LYS A 382 -11.24 26.24 -23.11
CA LYS A 382 -10.39 27.05 -24.00
C LYS A 382 -9.33 27.82 -23.21
N TYR A 383 -8.20 28.02 -23.85
CA TYR A 383 -7.14 28.91 -23.38
C TYR A 383 -7.43 30.35 -23.79
N TYR A 384 -7.12 31.30 -22.92
CA TYR A 384 -7.21 32.72 -23.10
C TYR A 384 -5.93 33.42 -22.65
N SER A 385 -5.40 34.34 -23.46
CA SER A 385 -4.19 35.11 -23.09
C SER A 385 -4.48 36.22 -22.06
N SER A 386 -5.75 36.62 -21.91
CA SER A 386 -6.26 37.60 -20.92
C SER A 386 -7.52 37.04 -20.26
N VAL A 387 -7.97 37.67 -19.17
CA VAL A 387 -9.22 37.29 -18.50
C VAL A 387 -10.41 37.43 -19.47
N PRO A 388 -11.12 36.32 -19.79
CA PRO A 388 -12.33 36.43 -20.60
C PRO A 388 -13.45 37.10 -19.80
N SER A 389 -14.27 37.90 -20.48
CA SER A 389 -15.40 38.65 -19.86
C SER A 389 -16.68 37.82 -19.77
N ASP A 390 -16.82 36.82 -20.61
CA ASP A 390 -18.04 36.04 -20.86
C ASP A 390 -17.99 34.61 -20.30
N VAL A 391 -16.83 34.16 -19.81
CA VAL A 391 -16.61 32.80 -19.34
C VAL A 391 -15.83 32.81 -18.03
N SER A 392 -16.28 32.02 -17.04
CA SER A 392 -15.52 31.79 -15.84
C SER A 392 -14.18 31.13 -16.18
N SER A 393 -13.09 31.62 -15.59
CA SER A 393 -11.74 31.16 -15.89
C SER A 393 -10.85 31.18 -14.67
N VAL A 394 -9.79 30.37 -14.71
CA VAL A 394 -8.72 30.33 -13.70
C VAL A 394 -7.39 30.67 -14.35
N LYS A 395 -6.57 31.46 -13.67
CA LYS A 395 -5.20 31.71 -14.13
C LYS A 395 -4.38 30.43 -13.99
N ILE A 396 -3.68 30.04 -15.05
CA ILE A 396 -2.93 28.77 -15.07
C ILE A 396 -1.86 28.73 -13.98
N SER A 397 -1.16 29.86 -13.75
CA SER A 397 -0.15 29.93 -12.67
C SER A 397 -0.73 29.79 -11.25
N ASP A 398 -2.03 30.06 -11.06
CA ASP A 398 -2.67 29.86 -9.75
C ASP A 398 -2.89 28.37 -9.43
N MET A 399 -2.83 27.51 -10.44
CA MET A 399 -2.87 26.05 -10.31
C MET A 399 -1.50 25.42 -10.03
N ASN A 400 -0.42 26.22 -9.95
CA ASN A 400 0.91 25.72 -9.60
C ASN A 400 0.91 25.05 -8.21
N ILE A 401 1.49 23.86 -8.15
CA ILE A 401 1.71 23.20 -6.87
C ILE A 401 2.91 23.87 -6.22
N LYS A 402 2.68 24.44 -5.04
CA LYS A 402 3.76 24.91 -4.17
C LYS A 402 4.27 23.73 -3.35
N SER A 403 5.57 23.56 -3.27
CA SER A 403 6.16 22.53 -2.46
C SER A 403 5.63 22.64 -1.03
N SER A 404 5.12 21.59 -0.51
CA SER A 404 4.89 21.45 0.92
C SER A 404 5.75 20.27 1.36
N ASP A 405 6.76 20.54 2.15
CA ASP A 405 7.21 19.54 3.08
C ASP A 405 6.06 19.35 4.05
N ALA A 406 5.30 18.28 3.86
CA ALA A 406 4.37 17.89 4.91
C ALA A 406 5.21 17.79 6.19
N VAL A 407 4.78 18.49 7.24
CA VAL A 407 5.47 18.46 8.52
C VAL A 407 5.68 16.99 8.89
N PRO A 408 6.94 16.53 9.02
CA PRO A 408 7.20 15.12 9.25
C PRO A 408 6.55 14.67 10.55
N THR A 409 5.91 13.54 10.52
CA THR A 409 5.41 12.90 11.73
C THR A 409 6.56 12.13 12.36
N LYS A 410 6.99 12.56 13.54
CA LYS A 410 7.90 11.81 14.41
C LYS A 410 7.10 11.15 15.50
N ASN A 411 7.03 9.85 15.47
CA ASN A 411 6.44 9.12 16.56
C ASN A 411 7.38 9.11 17.77
N PRO A 412 6.85 9.17 19.00
CA PRO A 412 7.66 9.08 20.19
C PRO A 412 8.31 7.71 20.34
N ILE A 413 9.34 7.64 21.17
CA ILE A 413 9.99 6.35 21.50
C ILE A 413 8.96 5.45 22.17
N THR A 414 8.90 4.21 21.71
CA THR A 414 8.05 3.16 22.29
C THR A 414 8.88 1.96 22.66
N TRP A 415 8.54 1.27 23.73
CA TRP A 415 9.17 0.01 24.08
C TRP A 415 8.17 -0.94 24.74
N ASN A 416 8.45 -2.23 24.63
CA ASN A 416 7.68 -3.28 25.28
C ASN A 416 8.60 -4.37 25.83
N LEU A 417 8.09 -5.08 26.83
CA LEU A 417 8.75 -6.21 27.46
C LEU A 417 7.83 -7.42 27.40
N SER A 418 8.40 -8.58 27.09
CA SER A 418 7.70 -9.86 27.05
C SER A 418 8.55 -10.93 27.74
N GLY A 419 7.91 -11.91 28.34
CA GLY A 419 8.57 -12.98 29.05
C GLY A 419 7.96 -14.35 28.77
N ARG A 420 8.78 -15.38 28.82
CA ARG A 420 8.34 -16.79 28.73
C ARG A 420 9.14 -17.63 29.73
N LEU A 421 8.44 -18.49 30.46
CA LEU A 421 9.00 -19.45 31.34
C LEU A 421 8.57 -20.86 30.92
N THR A 422 9.50 -21.68 30.52
CA THR A 422 9.27 -23.06 30.09
C THR A 422 9.76 -24.02 31.15
N LYS A 423 8.95 -25.00 31.56
CA LYS A 423 9.29 -26.11 32.46
C LYS A 423 9.27 -27.40 31.69
N GLU A 424 10.38 -28.13 31.72
CA GLU A 424 10.46 -29.48 31.17
C GLU A 424 10.02 -30.52 32.20
N LEU A 425 9.21 -31.49 31.79
CA LEU A 425 8.67 -32.57 32.59
C LEU A 425 9.34 -33.92 32.22
N GLY A 426 10.66 -33.90 32.08
CA GLY A 426 11.43 -35.04 31.64
C GLY A 426 11.15 -35.45 30.20
N ASN A 427 10.97 -36.76 29.96
CA ASN A 427 10.72 -37.27 28.60
C ASN A 427 9.25 -37.13 28.15
N ILE A 428 8.36 -36.73 29.04
CA ILE A 428 6.91 -36.65 28.74
C ILE A 428 6.59 -35.43 27.94
N GLY A 429 7.31 -34.33 28.13
CA GLY A 429 7.03 -33.03 27.49
C GLY A 429 7.31 -31.85 28.42
N GLY A 430 6.52 -30.81 28.32
CA GLY A 430 6.67 -29.66 29.19
C GLY A 430 5.50 -28.67 29.04
N PHE A 431 5.58 -27.59 29.80
CA PHE A 431 4.68 -26.47 29.65
C PHE A 431 5.42 -25.13 29.64
N SER A 432 4.88 -24.15 28.95
CA SER A 432 5.37 -22.80 28.96
C SER A 432 4.27 -21.83 29.41
N LEU A 433 4.65 -20.92 30.28
CA LEU A 433 3.87 -19.72 30.59
C LEU A 433 4.48 -18.59 29.79
N TYR A 434 3.68 -17.82 29.08
CA TYR A 434 4.16 -16.64 28.38
C TYR A 434 3.30 -15.41 28.67
N VAL A 435 3.95 -14.29 28.67
CA VAL A 435 3.34 -12.96 28.85
C VAL A 435 3.90 -12.04 27.79
N ASN A 436 3.05 -11.55 26.90
CA ASN A 436 3.42 -10.56 25.89
C ASN A 436 3.00 -9.18 26.35
N ASN A 437 3.83 -8.20 26.04
CA ASN A 437 3.60 -6.81 26.41
C ASN A 437 3.30 -6.62 27.90
N MET A 438 4.00 -7.37 28.79
CA MET A 438 3.81 -7.29 30.24
C MET A 438 4.13 -5.91 30.81
N MET A 439 5.01 -5.18 30.17
CA MET A 439 5.27 -3.77 30.38
C MET A 439 5.48 -3.13 29.03
N TYR A 440 4.89 -1.96 28.83
CA TYR A 440 5.05 -1.18 27.61
C TYR A 440 5.03 0.33 27.93
N TYR A 441 5.75 1.08 27.11
CA TYR A 441 5.73 2.53 27.15
C TYR A 441 5.33 3.03 25.76
N GLU A 442 4.18 3.68 25.69
CA GLU A 442 3.62 4.21 24.44
C GLU A 442 2.96 5.57 24.73
N PRO A 443 3.74 6.64 24.69
CA PRO A 443 3.23 7.98 24.98
C PRO A 443 2.27 8.46 23.89
N TYR A 444 1.42 9.41 24.23
CA TYR A 444 0.53 10.06 23.30
C TYR A 444 1.30 10.74 22.17
N LEU A 445 0.80 10.61 20.95
CA LEU A 445 1.29 11.31 19.79
C LEU A 445 0.69 12.72 19.76
N LYS A 446 1.54 13.73 19.80
CA LYS A 446 1.12 15.12 19.55
C LYS A 446 1.03 15.35 18.05
N SER A 447 -0.13 15.83 17.58
CA SER A 447 -0.27 16.24 16.18
C SER A 447 0.75 17.36 15.86
N SER A 448 1.34 17.27 14.67
CA SER A 448 2.25 18.31 14.17
C SER A 448 1.52 19.57 13.67
N THR A 449 0.21 19.44 13.40
CA THR A 449 -0.61 20.50 12.79
C THR A 449 -1.71 21.02 13.72
N THR A 450 -2.04 20.29 14.78
CA THR A 450 -3.10 20.65 15.73
C THR A 450 -2.58 20.45 17.17
N THR A 451 -3.31 20.98 18.16
CA THR A 451 -3.04 20.73 19.58
C THR A 451 -3.54 19.37 20.07
N THR A 452 -4.07 18.55 19.19
CA THR A 452 -4.70 17.27 19.52
C THR A 452 -3.66 16.23 19.91
N LEU A 453 -3.92 15.52 20.99
CA LEU A 453 -3.17 14.32 21.39
C LEU A 453 -3.96 13.10 20.93
N SER A 454 -3.30 12.18 20.24
CA SER A 454 -3.89 10.89 19.87
C SER A 454 -3.17 9.75 20.59
N GLN A 455 -3.96 8.78 21.06
CA GLN A 455 -3.42 7.54 21.57
C GLN A 455 -3.18 6.63 20.35
N ARG A 456 -2.01 6.00 20.30
CA ARG A 456 -1.78 4.92 19.33
C ARG A 456 -2.58 3.69 19.77
N ASN A 457 -2.88 2.78 18.83
CA ASN A 457 -3.39 1.47 19.19
C ASN A 457 -2.35 0.77 20.06
N THR A 458 -2.70 0.59 21.33
CA THR A 458 -1.81 -0.02 22.31
C THR A 458 -1.57 -1.48 22.00
N ASN A 459 -0.32 -1.91 22.19
CA ASN A 459 0.00 -3.32 22.21
C ASN A 459 -0.82 -4.02 23.30
N THR A 460 -1.66 -4.96 22.91
CA THR A 460 -2.52 -5.65 23.84
C THR A 460 -1.71 -6.55 24.75
N PHE A 461 -1.84 -6.38 26.06
CA PHE A 461 -1.36 -7.36 27.04
C PHE A 461 -2.00 -8.73 26.77
N SER A 462 -1.19 -9.76 26.64
CA SER A 462 -1.69 -11.12 26.50
C SER A 462 -0.84 -12.09 27.28
N TYR A 463 -1.45 -13.14 27.77
CA TYR A 463 -0.76 -14.23 28.45
C TYR A 463 -1.41 -15.56 28.06
N GLY A 464 -0.65 -16.63 28.21
CA GLY A 464 -1.17 -17.95 27.92
C GLY A 464 -0.25 -19.06 28.45
N VAL A 465 -0.79 -20.27 28.32
CA VAL A 465 -0.11 -21.52 28.66
C VAL A 465 -0.02 -22.36 27.40
N GLU A 466 1.12 -22.92 27.12
CA GLU A 466 1.35 -23.86 26.04
C GLU A 466 1.83 -25.18 26.66
N LEU A 467 1.19 -26.28 26.29
CA LEU A 467 1.57 -27.63 26.67
C LEU A 467 2.13 -28.33 25.45
N TYR A 468 3.24 -29.06 25.60
CA TYR A 468 3.78 -29.90 24.56
C TYR A 468 4.09 -31.28 25.12
N PHE A 469 3.90 -32.29 24.30
CA PHE A 469 4.14 -33.69 24.64
C PHE A 469 5.14 -34.26 23.65
N ASN A 470 6.11 -35.03 24.15
CA ASN A 470 7.02 -35.79 23.31
C ASN A 470 6.35 -37.15 23.01
N LEU A 471 6.06 -37.38 21.72
CA LEU A 471 5.47 -38.62 21.22
C LEU A 471 6.54 -39.66 20.90
#